data_4166a306ff8bfde90708fc41992eb17c
#
_entry.id   4166a306ff8bfde90708fc41992eb17c
#
_cell.length_a   1.000
_cell.length_b   1.000
_cell.length_c   1.000
_cell.angle_alpha   90.00
_cell.angle_beta   90.00
_cell.angle_gamma   90.00
#
_symmetry.space_group_name_H-M   'P 1'
#
loop_
_entity.id
_entity.type
_entity.pdbx_description
1 polymer ?
#
loop_
_entity_poly.entity_id
_entity_poly.type
_entity_poly.pdbx_seq_one_letter_code
_entity_poly.pdbx_strand_id
1 'polypeptide(L)'
;METTEFLQALQTEGRLLAAAAEEAGTDAKVPTCPGWQVRDLLRHTGAVHRWAAAFVAEQLTEGRPPAEPADLDGAELVAWYRDSHRHLVGTLAGASPDVECFAFLPAPSPLAFWARRQAHETAVHRVDAESARGGGPTGVTPEFATDGIDELLRGFHARSRSRVRTPEPRVLRVRAEDTGAVWTVRLSPEPPVTTRDASGAAECELSGPAEQLYLALWNRAPLPNATGDRALAALWREASAI
;
A
#
# COMPACT_ATOMS: atom_id res chain seq x y z
N MET A 1 13.25 0.09 7.52
CA MET A 1 13.29 -1.36 7.23
C MET A 1 14.27 -1.63 6.07
N GLU A 2 14.92 -2.79 6.09
CA GLU A 2 15.86 -3.22 5.05
C GLU A 2 15.14 -4.02 3.95
N THR A 3 15.76 -4.12 2.77
CA THR A 3 15.19 -4.87 1.62
C THR A 3 14.80 -6.31 1.99
N THR A 4 15.61 -7.00 2.78
CA THR A 4 15.34 -8.36 3.23
C THR A 4 14.10 -8.49 4.12
N GLU A 5 13.83 -7.48 4.97
CA GLU A 5 12.63 -7.44 5.80
C GLU A 5 11.36 -7.24 4.96
N PHE A 6 11.43 -6.39 3.92
CA PHE A 6 10.34 -6.24 2.96
C PHE A 6 10.08 -7.51 2.16
N LEU A 7 11.12 -8.24 1.75
CA LEU A 7 10.96 -9.53 1.07
C LEU A 7 10.30 -10.58 1.97
N GLN A 8 10.64 -10.62 3.25
CA GLN A 8 9.99 -11.51 4.24
C GLN A 8 8.52 -11.14 4.45
N ALA A 9 8.22 -9.83 4.55
CA ALA A 9 6.86 -9.34 4.63
C ALA A 9 6.07 -9.71 3.36
N LEU A 10 6.58 -9.41 2.17
CA LEU A 10 5.97 -9.76 0.89
C LEU A 10 5.63 -11.26 0.81
N GLN A 11 6.58 -12.12 1.20
CA GLN A 11 6.38 -13.57 1.19
C GLN A 11 5.25 -14.00 2.14
N THR A 12 5.16 -13.39 3.31
CA THR A 12 4.14 -13.70 4.31
C THR A 12 2.77 -13.19 3.86
N GLU A 13 2.69 -11.91 3.48
CA GLU A 13 1.45 -11.25 3.07
C GLU A 13 0.81 -11.92 1.86
N GLY A 14 1.60 -12.31 0.86
CA GLY A 14 1.08 -12.98 -0.33
C GLY A 14 0.53 -14.39 -0.05
N ARG A 15 1.09 -15.11 0.92
CA ARG A 15 0.53 -16.41 1.36
C ARG A 15 -0.78 -16.22 2.11
N LEU A 16 -0.86 -15.21 2.99
CA LEU A 16 -2.08 -14.89 3.74
C LEU A 16 -3.20 -14.42 2.78
N LEU A 17 -2.87 -13.59 1.79
CA LEU A 17 -3.81 -13.15 0.77
C LEU A 17 -4.40 -14.35 0.02
N ALA A 18 -3.54 -15.26 -0.46
CA ALA A 18 -4.00 -16.46 -1.17
C ALA A 18 -4.91 -17.35 -0.31
N ALA A 19 -4.57 -17.53 0.97
CA ALA A 19 -5.37 -18.32 1.90
C ALA A 19 -6.74 -17.67 2.15
N ALA A 20 -6.77 -16.38 2.44
CA ALA A 20 -8.00 -15.64 2.67
C ALA A 20 -8.91 -15.63 1.43
N ALA A 21 -8.34 -15.48 0.24
CA ALA A 21 -9.07 -15.52 -1.03
C ALA A 21 -9.67 -16.91 -1.31
N GLU A 22 -8.94 -17.98 -1.02
CA GLU A 22 -9.41 -19.36 -1.17
C GLU A 22 -10.55 -19.66 -0.19
N GLU A 23 -10.45 -19.22 1.07
CA GLU A 23 -11.50 -19.38 2.08
C GLU A 23 -12.76 -18.56 1.76
N ALA A 24 -12.60 -17.33 1.24
CA ALA A 24 -13.72 -16.47 0.86
C ALA A 24 -14.44 -16.97 -0.40
N GLY A 25 -13.71 -17.56 -1.34
CA GLY A 25 -14.19 -17.90 -2.68
C GLY A 25 -14.15 -16.70 -3.65
N THR A 26 -13.91 -16.98 -4.95
CA THR A 26 -13.68 -15.94 -5.95
C THR A 26 -14.86 -15.02 -6.24
N ASP A 27 -16.09 -15.45 -5.92
CA ASP A 27 -17.32 -14.67 -6.07
C ASP A 27 -17.60 -13.72 -4.90
N ALA A 28 -16.92 -13.88 -3.76
CA ALA A 28 -17.15 -13.05 -2.59
C ALA A 28 -16.86 -11.58 -2.89
N LYS A 29 -17.73 -10.68 -2.41
CA LYS A 29 -17.52 -9.24 -2.52
C LYS A 29 -16.40 -8.79 -1.59
N VAL A 30 -15.62 -7.80 -2.02
CA VAL A 30 -14.56 -7.18 -1.23
C VAL A 30 -15.09 -5.87 -0.61
N PRO A 31 -15.47 -5.85 0.68
CA PRO A 31 -16.10 -4.67 1.31
C PRO A 31 -15.23 -3.41 1.26
N THR A 32 -13.91 -3.57 1.31
CA THR A 32 -12.92 -2.49 1.30
C THR A 32 -12.59 -1.95 -0.10
N CYS A 33 -13.01 -2.68 -1.15
CA CYS A 33 -12.88 -2.27 -2.55
C CYS A 33 -14.25 -2.33 -3.24
N PRO A 34 -15.11 -1.29 -3.09
CA PRO A 34 -16.46 -1.30 -3.63
C PRO A 34 -16.49 -1.61 -5.13
N GLY A 35 -17.32 -2.57 -5.52
CA GLY A 35 -17.44 -3.04 -6.90
C GLY A 35 -16.54 -4.22 -7.25
N TRP A 36 -15.59 -4.60 -6.39
CA TRP A 36 -14.72 -5.76 -6.59
C TRP A 36 -15.26 -7.03 -5.94
N GLN A 37 -14.98 -8.14 -6.60
CA GLN A 37 -15.01 -9.49 -6.05
C GLN A 37 -13.57 -10.00 -5.82
N VAL A 38 -13.42 -11.07 -5.07
CA VAL A 38 -12.11 -11.69 -4.82
C VAL A 38 -11.40 -12.07 -6.13
N ARG A 39 -12.15 -12.45 -7.18
CA ARG A 39 -11.56 -12.67 -8.51
C ARG A 39 -10.87 -11.43 -9.09
N ASP A 40 -11.46 -10.25 -8.92
CA ASP A 40 -10.89 -9.00 -9.40
C ASP A 40 -9.62 -8.64 -8.63
N LEU A 41 -9.65 -8.85 -7.31
CA LEU A 41 -8.50 -8.66 -6.42
C LEU A 41 -7.31 -9.56 -6.81
N LEU A 42 -7.56 -10.86 -7.04
CA LEU A 42 -6.50 -11.81 -7.42
C LEU A 42 -5.93 -11.51 -8.82
N ARG A 43 -6.79 -11.16 -9.78
CA ARG A 43 -6.38 -10.76 -11.13
C ARG A 43 -5.51 -9.52 -11.08
N HIS A 44 -5.96 -8.49 -10.36
CA HIS A 44 -5.20 -7.26 -10.17
C HIS A 44 -3.84 -7.52 -9.53
N THR A 45 -3.82 -8.12 -8.34
CA THR A 45 -2.58 -8.30 -7.57
C THR A 45 -1.59 -9.23 -8.29
N GLY A 46 -2.09 -10.30 -8.92
CA GLY A 46 -1.24 -11.20 -9.71
C GLY A 46 -0.63 -10.50 -10.92
N ALA A 47 -1.39 -9.65 -11.63
CA ALA A 47 -0.87 -8.85 -12.73
C ALA A 47 0.18 -7.83 -12.26
N VAL A 48 -0.07 -7.16 -11.12
CA VAL A 48 0.89 -6.23 -10.50
C VAL A 48 2.18 -6.94 -10.07
N HIS A 49 2.09 -8.15 -9.52
CA HIS A 49 3.27 -8.96 -9.17
C HIS A 49 4.12 -9.29 -10.41
N ARG A 50 3.49 -9.75 -11.50
CA ARG A 50 4.20 -10.04 -12.75
C ARG A 50 4.79 -8.78 -13.39
N TRP A 51 4.07 -7.68 -13.34
CA TRP A 51 4.52 -6.39 -13.82
C TRP A 51 5.76 -5.89 -13.06
N ALA A 52 5.75 -5.97 -11.74
CA ALA A 52 6.89 -5.60 -10.90
C ALA A 52 8.11 -6.51 -11.15
N ALA A 53 7.88 -7.83 -11.23
CA ALA A 53 8.93 -8.80 -11.52
C ALA A 53 9.62 -8.52 -12.87
N ALA A 54 8.85 -8.15 -13.89
CA ALA A 54 9.38 -7.87 -15.23
C ALA A 54 10.35 -6.67 -15.23
N PHE A 55 10.09 -5.60 -14.46
CA PHE A 55 11.05 -4.48 -14.38
C PHE A 55 12.41 -4.93 -13.88
N VAL A 56 12.44 -5.78 -12.87
CA VAL A 56 13.69 -6.25 -12.25
C VAL A 56 14.35 -7.33 -13.12
N ALA A 57 13.59 -8.32 -13.59
CA ALA A 57 14.15 -9.43 -14.37
C ALA A 57 14.67 -9.00 -15.76
N GLU A 58 13.95 -8.09 -16.43
CA GLU A 58 14.26 -7.62 -17.77
C GLU A 58 15.06 -6.29 -17.75
N GLN A 59 15.35 -5.75 -16.56
CA GLN A 59 16.05 -4.47 -16.36
C GLN A 59 15.43 -3.31 -17.17
N LEU A 60 14.11 -3.22 -17.15
CA LEU A 60 13.38 -2.20 -17.89
C LEU A 60 13.54 -0.84 -17.25
N THR A 61 14.07 0.13 -17.98
CA THR A 61 14.34 1.48 -17.48
C THR A 61 13.20 2.48 -17.73
N GLU A 62 12.24 2.12 -18.56
CA GLU A 62 11.07 2.95 -18.86
C GLU A 62 9.80 2.38 -18.25
N GLY A 63 8.95 3.27 -17.73
CA GLY A 63 7.66 2.89 -17.18
C GLY A 63 6.71 2.36 -18.25
N ARG A 64 6.05 1.23 -17.97
CA ARG A 64 4.99 0.66 -18.80
C ARG A 64 3.78 0.28 -17.94
N PRO A 65 2.56 0.24 -18.47
CA PRO A 65 1.40 -0.26 -17.73
C PRO A 65 1.53 -1.78 -17.48
N PRO A 66 0.82 -2.31 -16.46
CA PRO A 66 0.65 -3.76 -16.32
C PRO A 66 0.04 -4.37 -17.58
N ALA A 67 0.35 -5.64 -17.83
CA ALA A 67 -0.35 -6.41 -18.86
C ALA A 67 -1.81 -6.66 -18.45
N GLU A 68 -2.65 -6.98 -19.43
CA GLU A 68 -4.03 -7.40 -19.16
C GLU A 68 -4.05 -8.55 -18.15
N PRO A 69 -4.95 -8.49 -17.14
CA PRO A 69 -5.09 -9.56 -16.18
C PRO A 69 -5.49 -10.89 -16.85
N ALA A 70 -5.11 -12.00 -16.24
CA ALA A 70 -5.49 -13.32 -16.73
C ALA A 70 -7.02 -13.50 -16.66
N ASP A 71 -7.61 -14.04 -17.74
CA ASP A 71 -9.02 -14.43 -17.77
C ASP A 71 -9.18 -15.85 -17.19
N LEU A 72 -8.97 -15.94 -15.86
CA LEU A 72 -9.07 -17.16 -15.05
C LEU A 72 -10.06 -16.95 -13.92
N ASP A 73 -10.59 -18.04 -13.34
CA ASP A 73 -11.48 -18.00 -12.19
C ASP A 73 -11.29 -19.21 -11.26
N GLY A 74 -11.95 -19.20 -10.09
CA GLY A 74 -11.94 -20.30 -9.13
C GLY A 74 -10.52 -20.74 -8.74
N ALA A 75 -10.32 -22.04 -8.63
CA ALA A 75 -9.05 -22.64 -8.21
C ALA A 75 -7.87 -22.34 -9.15
N GLU A 76 -8.14 -22.21 -10.44
CA GLU A 76 -7.11 -21.87 -11.44
C GLU A 76 -6.58 -20.45 -11.24
N LEU A 77 -7.46 -19.51 -10.91
CA LEU A 77 -7.08 -18.13 -10.59
C LEU A 77 -6.25 -18.05 -9.31
N VAL A 78 -6.65 -18.78 -8.26
CA VAL A 78 -5.86 -18.85 -7.01
C VAL A 78 -4.47 -19.45 -7.27
N ALA A 79 -4.39 -20.51 -8.07
CA ALA A 79 -3.11 -21.11 -8.45
C ALA A 79 -2.23 -20.15 -9.25
N TRP A 80 -2.81 -19.42 -10.21
CA TRP A 80 -2.12 -18.40 -11.00
C TRP A 80 -1.61 -17.23 -10.14
N TYR A 81 -2.40 -16.77 -9.17
CA TYR A 81 -1.95 -15.75 -8.21
C TYR A 81 -0.76 -16.25 -7.39
N ARG A 82 -0.86 -17.47 -6.83
CA ARG A 82 0.24 -18.09 -6.07
C ARG A 82 1.54 -18.20 -6.88
N ASP A 83 1.41 -18.53 -8.16
CA ASP A 83 2.55 -18.59 -9.09
C ASP A 83 3.13 -17.19 -9.35
N SER A 84 2.27 -16.20 -9.59
CA SER A 84 2.68 -14.80 -9.79
C SER A 84 3.42 -14.24 -8.58
N HIS A 85 2.91 -14.51 -7.38
CA HIS A 85 3.56 -14.13 -6.13
C HIS A 85 4.92 -14.82 -5.93
N ARG A 86 5.01 -16.16 -6.13
CA ARG A 86 6.28 -16.89 -6.04
C ARG A 86 7.31 -16.37 -7.04
N HIS A 87 6.87 -16.09 -8.27
CA HIS A 87 7.73 -15.52 -9.31
C HIS A 87 8.30 -14.17 -8.87
N LEU A 88 7.46 -13.25 -8.37
CA LEU A 88 7.90 -11.95 -7.86
C LEU A 88 8.92 -12.10 -6.72
N VAL A 89 8.59 -12.89 -5.69
CA VAL A 89 9.49 -13.11 -4.54
C VAL A 89 10.83 -13.67 -5.00
N GLY A 90 10.82 -14.69 -5.87
CA GLY A 90 12.04 -15.30 -6.42
C GLY A 90 12.88 -14.31 -7.24
N THR A 91 12.22 -13.49 -8.08
CA THR A 91 12.89 -12.46 -8.87
C THR A 91 13.58 -11.42 -8.00
N LEU A 92 12.86 -10.87 -7.02
CA LEU A 92 13.43 -9.84 -6.15
C LEU A 92 14.53 -10.39 -5.23
N ALA A 93 14.37 -11.61 -4.72
CA ALA A 93 15.37 -12.26 -3.86
C ALA A 93 16.65 -12.66 -4.62
N GLY A 94 16.54 -12.96 -5.90
CA GLY A 94 17.67 -13.33 -6.76
C GLY A 94 18.31 -12.16 -7.51
N ALA A 95 17.74 -10.95 -7.41
CA ALA A 95 18.25 -9.79 -8.12
C ALA A 95 19.57 -9.26 -7.52
N SER A 96 20.44 -8.71 -8.38
CA SER A 96 21.62 -7.97 -7.91
C SER A 96 21.19 -6.75 -7.10
N PRO A 97 21.87 -6.41 -5.99
CA PRO A 97 21.65 -5.15 -5.30
C PRO A 97 21.80 -3.91 -6.18
N ASP A 98 22.63 -4.02 -7.23
CA ASP A 98 22.96 -2.94 -8.18
C ASP A 98 22.10 -3.00 -9.46
N VAL A 99 20.97 -3.75 -9.43
CA VAL A 99 20.08 -3.82 -10.59
C VAL A 99 19.55 -2.44 -10.95
N GLU A 100 19.70 -2.07 -12.22
CA GLU A 100 19.17 -0.82 -12.76
C GLU A 100 17.84 -1.09 -13.46
N CYS A 101 16.76 -0.51 -12.96
CA CYS A 101 15.45 -0.58 -13.58
C CYS A 101 14.57 0.59 -13.16
N PHE A 102 13.44 0.75 -13.82
CA PHE A 102 12.47 1.79 -13.52
C PHE A 102 11.95 1.70 -12.08
N ALA A 103 11.88 2.86 -11.42
CA ALA A 103 11.22 3.06 -10.14
C ALA A 103 10.45 4.39 -10.18
N PHE A 104 9.25 4.44 -9.64
CA PHE A 104 8.40 5.63 -9.72
C PHE A 104 8.26 6.40 -8.41
N LEU A 105 8.85 5.93 -7.33
CA LEU A 105 9.03 6.66 -6.07
C LEU A 105 10.51 6.67 -5.69
N PRO A 106 10.96 7.69 -4.93
CA PRO A 106 12.32 7.72 -4.40
C PRO A 106 12.59 6.53 -3.46
N ALA A 107 13.75 5.90 -3.64
CA ALA A 107 14.25 4.83 -2.79
C ALA A 107 15.79 4.76 -2.89
N PRO A 108 16.48 4.06 -1.96
CA PRO A 108 17.92 3.88 -2.01
C PRO A 108 18.43 3.17 -3.28
N SER A 109 17.65 2.24 -3.82
CA SER A 109 17.90 1.56 -5.10
C SER A 109 16.57 1.10 -5.73
N PRO A 110 16.56 0.77 -7.04
CA PRO A 110 15.39 0.18 -7.69
C PRO A 110 14.93 -1.11 -7.01
N LEU A 111 15.84 -1.97 -6.57
CA LEU A 111 15.48 -3.19 -5.84
C LEU A 111 14.80 -2.88 -4.50
N ALA A 112 15.34 -1.93 -3.74
CA ALA A 112 14.72 -1.50 -2.48
C ALA A 112 13.33 -0.89 -2.71
N PHE A 113 13.15 -0.12 -3.78
CA PHE A 113 11.85 0.39 -4.19
C PHE A 113 10.85 -0.75 -4.45
N TRP A 114 11.20 -1.72 -5.30
CA TRP A 114 10.27 -2.78 -5.66
C TRP A 114 9.95 -3.72 -4.49
N ALA A 115 10.94 -4.04 -3.64
CA ALA A 115 10.71 -4.84 -2.45
C ALA A 115 9.73 -4.15 -1.47
N ARG A 116 9.96 -2.87 -1.17
CA ARG A 116 9.08 -2.06 -0.32
C ARG A 116 7.69 -1.93 -0.90
N ARG A 117 7.59 -1.47 -2.16
CA ARG A 117 6.30 -1.23 -2.81
C ARG A 117 5.45 -2.48 -2.87
N GLN A 118 6.04 -3.62 -3.28
CA GLN A 118 5.29 -4.86 -3.41
C GLN A 118 4.91 -5.47 -2.06
N ALA A 119 5.70 -5.26 -1.02
CA ALA A 119 5.32 -5.65 0.34
C ALA A 119 4.07 -4.89 0.81
N HIS A 120 4.04 -3.56 0.65
CA HIS A 120 2.87 -2.76 1.03
C HIS A 120 1.66 -2.98 0.13
N GLU A 121 1.85 -3.12 -1.18
CA GLU A 121 0.78 -3.48 -2.14
C GLU A 121 0.09 -4.77 -1.70
N THR A 122 0.90 -5.80 -1.46
CA THR A 122 0.39 -7.12 -1.09
C THR A 122 -0.27 -7.12 0.29
N ALA A 123 0.29 -6.38 1.26
CA ALA A 123 -0.30 -6.27 2.60
C ALA A 123 -1.67 -5.58 2.59
N VAL A 124 -1.82 -4.47 1.85
CA VAL A 124 -3.11 -3.79 1.72
C VAL A 124 -4.14 -4.71 1.06
N HIS A 125 -3.77 -5.40 0.00
CA HIS A 125 -4.68 -6.32 -0.70
C HIS A 125 -4.92 -7.64 0.06
N ARG A 126 -4.03 -8.04 0.97
CA ARG A 126 -4.29 -9.11 1.93
C ARG A 126 -5.43 -8.72 2.87
N VAL A 127 -5.45 -7.49 3.38
CA VAL A 127 -6.57 -6.97 4.19
C VAL A 127 -7.86 -6.96 3.38
N ASP A 128 -7.81 -6.63 2.09
CA ASP A 128 -8.97 -6.67 1.20
C ASP A 128 -9.53 -8.11 1.08
N ALA A 129 -8.66 -9.11 0.88
CA ALA A 129 -9.07 -10.53 0.84
C ALA A 129 -9.65 -11.02 2.17
N GLU A 130 -9.02 -10.64 3.29
CA GLU A 130 -9.51 -10.99 4.63
C GLU A 130 -10.86 -10.31 4.95
N SER A 131 -11.09 -9.10 4.44
CA SER A 131 -12.39 -8.43 4.58
C SER A 131 -13.50 -9.19 3.85
N ALA A 132 -13.19 -9.82 2.71
CA ALA A 132 -14.14 -10.66 1.96
C ALA A 132 -14.41 -11.99 2.65
N ARG A 133 -13.40 -12.58 3.30
CA ARG A 133 -13.55 -13.80 4.12
C ARG A 133 -14.40 -13.54 5.38
N GLY A 134 -14.35 -12.33 5.93
CA GLY A 134 -14.93 -11.97 7.21
C GLY A 134 -13.95 -12.17 8.38
N GLY A 135 -14.27 -11.56 9.51
CA GLY A 135 -13.37 -11.46 10.67
C GLY A 135 -12.46 -10.23 10.62
N GLY A 136 -11.58 -10.11 11.62
CA GLY A 136 -10.60 -9.04 11.66
C GLY A 136 -9.39 -9.33 10.76
N PRO A 137 -8.67 -8.31 10.28
CA PRO A 137 -7.45 -8.52 9.52
C PRO A 137 -6.33 -9.06 10.40
N THR A 138 -5.45 -9.86 9.80
CA THR A 138 -4.18 -10.24 10.43
C THR A 138 -3.33 -9.00 10.65
N GLY A 139 -2.76 -8.84 11.85
CA GLY A 139 -1.95 -7.67 12.19
C GLY A 139 -0.64 -7.60 11.40
N VAL A 140 -0.15 -6.38 11.22
CA VAL A 140 1.22 -6.09 10.77
C VAL A 140 2.02 -5.47 11.90
N THR A 141 3.36 -5.54 11.83
CA THR A 141 4.18 -4.92 12.88
C THR A 141 4.08 -3.39 12.85
N PRO A 142 4.24 -2.71 14.00
CA PRO A 142 4.22 -1.24 14.05
C PRO A 142 5.29 -0.59 13.15
N GLU A 143 6.45 -1.23 13.00
CA GLU A 143 7.54 -0.77 12.12
C GLU A 143 7.13 -0.82 10.65
N PHE A 144 6.52 -1.94 10.21
CA PHE A 144 6.01 -2.08 8.85
C PHE A 144 4.90 -1.08 8.56
N ALA A 145 3.94 -0.93 9.48
CA ALA A 145 2.87 0.04 9.33
C ALA A 145 3.39 1.48 9.26
N THR A 146 4.37 1.84 10.10
CA THR A 146 5.02 3.15 10.08
C THR A 146 5.72 3.43 8.74
N ASP A 147 6.39 2.43 8.19
CA ASP A 147 7.03 2.53 6.87
C ASP A 147 5.98 2.71 5.76
N GLY A 148 4.87 1.98 5.80
CA GLY A 148 3.79 2.10 4.81
C GLY A 148 3.05 3.45 4.88
N ILE A 149 2.93 4.04 6.07
CA ILE A 149 2.45 5.42 6.23
C ILE A 149 3.43 6.40 5.57
N ASP A 150 4.73 6.20 5.77
CA ASP A 150 5.77 7.03 5.15
C ASP A 150 5.76 6.93 3.62
N GLU A 151 5.62 5.72 3.06
CA GLU A 151 5.50 5.50 1.61
C GLU A 151 4.28 6.23 1.05
N LEU A 152 3.12 6.12 1.71
CA LEU A 152 1.90 6.77 1.27
C LEU A 152 2.01 8.30 1.30
N LEU A 153 2.42 8.87 2.44
CA LEU A 153 2.43 10.31 2.64
C LEU A 153 3.54 11.03 1.87
N ARG A 154 4.75 10.46 1.87
CA ARG A 154 5.94 11.08 1.26
C ARG A 154 6.25 10.60 -0.15
N GLY A 155 5.70 9.45 -0.51
CA GLY A 155 5.84 8.88 -1.85
C GLY A 155 4.64 9.20 -2.72
N PHE A 156 3.51 8.56 -2.47
CA PHE A 156 2.34 8.66 -3.35
C PHE A 156 1.71 10.06 -3.36
N HIS A 157 1.46 10.64 -2.19
CA HIS A 157 0.78 11.93 -2.11
C HIS A 157 1.67 13.13 -2.46
N ALA A 158 2.98 12.99 -2.44
CA ALA A 158 3.89 14.02 -2.95
C ALA A 158 3.86 14.17 -4.49
N ARG A 159 3.17 13.29 -5.21
CA ARG A 159 3.10 13.30 -6.68
C ARG A 159 2.01 14.25 -7.17
N SER A 160 2.19 14.74 -8.40
CA SER A 160 1.21 15.62 -9.08
C SER A 160 -0.19 15.00 -9.22
N ARG A 161 -0.29 13.67 -9.22
CA ARG A 161 -1.55 12.92 -9.30
C ARG A 161 -2.36 12.93 -7.99
N SER A 162 -1.77 13.33 -6.86
CA SER A 162 -2.50 13.42 -5.60
C SER A 162 -3.72 14.34 -5.72
N ARG A 163 -4.85 13.87 -5.21
CA ARG A 163 -6.10 14.65 -5.13
C ARG A 163 -6.32 15.26 -3.74
N VAL A 164 -5.45 14.92 -2.77
CA VAL A 164 -5.50 15.46 -1.41
C VAL A 164 -4.96 16.89 -1.44
N ARG A 165 -5.83 17.86 -1.72
CA ARG A 165 -5.48 19.27 -1.90
C ARG A 165 -6.50 20.17 -1.22
N THR A 166 -6.08 21.36 -0.84
CA THR A 166 -6.95 22.38 -0.25
C THR A 166 -6.79 23.71 -1.01
N PRO A 167 -7.84 24.52 -1.16
CA PRO A 167 -7.72 25.83 -1.84
C PRO A 167 -6.81 26.80 -1.08
N GLU A 168 -6.78 26.69 0.25
CA GLU A 168 -5.93 27.49 1.14
C GLU A 168 -4.95 26.58 1.89
N PRO A 169 -3.77 27.08 2.32
CA PRO A 169 -2.82 26.30 3.09
C PRO A 169 -3.43 25.72 4.36
N ARG A 170 -3.31 24.42 4.58
CA ARG A 170 -3.80 23.69 5.76
C ARG A 170 -2.75 22.70 6.23
N VAL A 171 -2.80 22.37 7.53
CA VAL A 171 -1.86 21.43 8.15
C VAL A 171 -2.61 20.28 8.80
N LEU A 172 -2.35 19.07 8.29
CA LEU A 172 -2.78 17.82 8.89
C LEU A 172 -1.58 17.15 9.57
N ARG A 173 -1.77 16.64 10.78
CA ARG A 173 -0.77 15.82 11.48
C ARG A 173 -1.23 14.38 11.58
N VAL A 174 -0.30 13.46 11.37
CA VAL A 174 -0.50 12.03 11.62
C VAL A 174 0.49 11.61 12.70
N ARG A 175 0.00 10.95 13.76
CA ARG A 175 0.79 10.52 14.91
C ARG A 175 0.57 9.05 15.23
N ALA A 176 1.58 8.23 15.02
CA ALA A 176 1.60 6.84 15.48
C ALA A 176 2.06 6.79 16.93
N GLU A 177 1.13 6.49 17.85
CA GLU A 177 1.34 6.60 19.28
C GLU A 177 2.27 5.52 19.84
N ASP A 178 2.23 4.33 19.26
CA ASP A 178 3.02 3.17 19.66
C ASP A 178 4.49 3.23 19.21
N THR A 179 4.77 3.92 18.09
CA THR A 179 6.13 4.09 17.57
C THR A 179 6.71 5.48 17.81
N GLY A 180 5.87 6.43 18.24
CA GLY A 180 6.25 7.83 18.39
C GLY A 180 6.48 8.56 17.06
N ALA A 181 6.20 7.93 15.94
CA ALA A 181 6.38 8.53 14.61
C ALA A 181 5.33 9.62 14.35
N VAL A 182 5.78 10.76 13.83
CA VAL A 182 4.91 11.90 13.52
C VAL A 182 5.20 12.40 12.11
N TRP A 183 4.14 12.69 11.37
CA TRP A 183 4.20 13.35 10.07
C TRP A 183 3.39 14.64 10.11
N THR A 184 3.96 15.71 9.55
CA THR A 184 3.27 16.96 9.29
C THR A 184 3.02 17.06 7.79
N VAL A 185 1.75 17.02 7.39
CA VAL A 185 1.29 17.09 6.00
C VAL A 185 0.77 18.49 5.73
N ARG A 186 1.48 19.24 4.89
CA ARG A 186 1.08 20.58 4.44
C ARG A 186 0.29 20.44 3.16
N LEU A 187 -0.96 20.84 3.20
CA LEU A 187 -1.90 20.84 2.09
C LEU A 187 -2.01 22.23 1.49
N SER A 188 -2.19 22.30 0.19
CA SER A 188 -2.36 23.53 -0.58
C SER A 188 -3.00 23.16 -1.94
N PRO A 189 -3.17 24.09 -2.91
CA PRO A 189 -3.51 23.75 -4.30
C PRO A 189 -2.46 22.88 -4.99
N GLU A 190 -1.19 22.89 -4.50
CA GLU A 190 -0.11 22.03 -4.99
C GLU A 190 -0.12 20.65 -4.30
N PRO A 191 0.68 19.67 -4.80
CA PRO A 191 0.82 18.37 -4.14
C PRO A 191 1.22 18.51 -2.67
N PRO A 192 0.72 17.64 -1.78
CA PRO A 192 1.08 17.66 -0.37
C PRO A 192 2.59 17.59 -0.13
N VAL A 193 3.07 18.38 0.82
CA VAL A 193 4.44 18.32 1.31
C VAL A 193 4.43 17.72 2.71
N THR A 194 5.06 16.57 2.86
CA THR A 194 5.11 15.84 4.13
C THR A 194 6.51 15.80 4.71
N THR A 195 6.64 16.17 5.97
CA THR A 195 7.88 16.07 6.77
C THR A 195 7.68 15.12 7.96
N ARG A 196 8.79 14.45 8.38
CA ARG A 196 8.81 13.54 9.54
C ARG A 196 9.11 14.33 10.81
N ASP A 197 8.19 15.18 11.23
CA ASP A 197 8.33 16.02 12.42
C ASP A 197 6.97 16.45 12.99
N ALA A 198 6.98 17.08 14.14
CA ALA A 198 5.82 17.67 14.80
C ALA A 198 5.84 19.21 14.71
N SER A 199 6.50 19.80 13.72
CA SER A 199 6.69 21.24 13.64
C SER A 199 5.40 22.00 13.36
N GLY A 200 5.23 23.14 14.06
CA GLY A 200 4.12 24.06 13.89
C GLY A 200 2.80 23.55 14.49
N ALA A 201 1.77 24.38 14.40
CA ALA A 201 0.40 24.00 14.75
C ALA A 201 -0.23 23.17 13.64
N ALA A 202 -1.05 22.20 13.99
CA ALA A 202 -1.89 21.43 13.07
C ALA A 202 -3.36 21.76 13.31
N GLU A 203 -4.11 21.89 12.23
CA GLU A 203 -5.55 22.19 12.31
C GLU A 203 -6.37 20.89 12.50
N CYS A 204 -5.81 19.77 12.06
CA CYS A 204 -6.35 18.44 12.31
C CYS A 204 -5.20 17.48 12.67
N GLU A 205 -5.43 16.60 13.66
CA GLU A 205 -4.51 15.52 13.99
C GLU A 205 -5.25 14.19 13.93
N LEU A 206 -4.67 13.23 13.20
CA LEU A 206 -5.06 11.82 13.17
C LEU A 206 -4.08 11.05 14.04
N SER A 207 -4.56 10.37 15.09
CA SER A 207 -3.69 9.65 16.01
C SER A 207 -4.20 8.25 16.35
N GLY A 208 -3.29 7.37 16.74
CA GLY A 208 -3.57 6.00 17.15
C GLY A 208 -2.39 5.07 16.90
N PRO A 209 -2.57 3.76 17.12
CA PRO A 209 -1.56 2.76 16.76
C PRO A 209 -1.20 2.80 15.27
N ALA A 210 0.08 2.58 14.94
CA ALA A 210 0.60 2.66 13.58
C ALA A 210 -0.19 1.77 12.60
N GLU A 211 -0.52 0.55 13.00
CA GLU A 211 -1.30 -0.37 12.18
C GLU A 211 -2.70 0.19 11.83
N GLN A 212 -3.40 0.71 12.84
CA GLN A 212 -4.74 1.28 12.61
C GLN A 212 -4.68 2.50 11.69
N LEU A 213 -3.68 3.37 11.87
CA LEU A 213 -3.45 4.51 11.00
C LEU A 213 -3.09 4.07 9.58
N TYR A 214 -2.22 3.07 9.42
CA TYR A 214 -1.85 2.51 8.13
C TYR A 214 -3.09 2.07 7.34
N LEU A 215 -3.93 1.24 7.94
CA LEU A 215 -5.15 0.77 7.30
C LEU A 215 -6.16 1.91 7.03
N ALA A 216 -6.30 2.84 7.97
CA ALA A 216 -7.21 3.97 7.82
C ALA A 216 -6.78 4.94 6.72
N LEU A 217 -5.48 5.22 6.61
CA LEU A 217 -4.93 6.10 5.58
C LEU A 217 -5.01 5.49 4.18
N TRP A 218 -4.97 4.15 4.07
CA TRP A 218 -5.28 3.41 2.84
C TRP A 218 -6.79 3.17 2.62
N ASN A 219 -7.67 3.77 3.44
CA ASN A 219 -9.13 3.62 3.37
C ASN A 219 -9.64 2.18 3.61
N ARG A 220 -8.90 1.35 4.36
CA ARG A 220 -9.29 -0.03 4.72
C ARG A 220 -9.90 -0.14 6.10
N ALA A 221 -9.81 0.92 6.91
CA ALA A 221 -10.42 1.01 8.23
C ALA A 221 -10.95 2.43 8.52
N PRO A 222 -11.81 2.62 9.52
CA PRO A 222 -12.11 3.94 10.05
C PRO A 222 -10.87 4.60 10.63
N LEU A 223 -10.81 5.94 10.62
CA LEU A 223 -9.76 6.68 11.34
C LEU A 223 -9.87 6.40 12.85
N PRO A 224 -8.78 6.02 13.54
CA PRO A 224 -8.83 5.63 14.95
C PRO A 224 -9.19 6.81 15.84
N ASN A 225 -8.56 7.96 15.65
CA ASN A 225 -8.88 9.19 16.34
C ASN A 225 -8.60 10.39 15.43
N ALA A 226 -9.49 11.38 15.44
CA ALA A 226 -9.34 12.63 14.68
C ALA A 226 -9.75 13.81 15.57
N THR A 227 -8.82 14.72 15.80
CA THR A 227 -9.05 15.95 16.59
C THR A 227 -8.85 17.18 15.74
N GLY A 228 -9.49 18.30 16.11
CA GLY A 228 -9.45 19.55 15.36
C GLY A 228 -10.46 19.58 14.20
N ASP A 229 -10.04 20.05 13.03
CA ASP A 229 -10.93 20.24 11.89
C ASP A 229 -11.33 18.90 11.23
N ARG A 230 -12.58 18.51 11.48
CA ARG A 230 -13.14 17.27 10.91
C ARG A 230 -13.29 17.29 9.39
N ALA A 231 -13.37 18.47 8.77
CA ALA A 231 -13.45 18.58 7.32
C ALA A 231 -12.14 18.13 6.65
N LEU A 232 -10.97 18.39 7.28
CA LEU A 232 -9.68 17.86 6.81
C LEU A 232 -9.60 16.34 6.91
N ALA A 233 -10.11 15.75 8.00
CA ALA A 233 -10.16 14.30 8.15
C ALA A 233 -11.08 13.66 7.08
N ALA A 234 -12.23 14.28 6.79
CA ALA A 234 -13.16 13.84 5.74
C ALA A 234 -12.52 13.96 4.35
N LEU A 235 -11.85 15.09 4.05
CA LEU A 235 -11.13 15.30 2.79
C LEU A 235 -10.12 14.19 2.53
N TRP A 236 -9.36 13.78 3.56
CA TRP A 236 -8.44 12.65 3.40
C TRP A 236 -9.17 11.42 2.88
N ARG A 237 -10.24 11.02 3.54
CA ARG A 237 -11.00 9.82 3.19
C ARG A 237 -11.58 9.87 1.78
N GLU A 238 -12.01 11.03 1.32
CA GLU A 238 -12.61 11.24 0.00
C GLU A 238 -11.57 11.33 -1.13
N ALA A 239 -10.42 11.93 -0.85
CA ALA A 239 -9.45 12.31 -1.87
C ALA A 239 -8.19 11.42 -1.92
N SER A 240 -7.92 10.61 -0.88
CA SER A 240 -6.66 9.85 -0.76
C SER A 240 -6.61 8.56 -1.58
N ALA A 241 -7.68 8.15 -2.26
CA ALA A 241 -7.65 6.97 -3.12
C ALA A 241 -6.60 7.12 -4.23
N ILE A 242 -5.78 6.08 -4.39
CA ILE A 242 -4.64 5.96 -5.33
C ILE A 242 -5.02 5.00 -6.44
#